data_603a48c5c31a1a96967e4d617c83ff0d
#
_entry.id   603a48c5c31a1a96967e4d617c83ff0d
#
_cell.length_a   1.000
_cell.length_b   1.000
_cell.length_c   1.000
_cell.angle_alpha   90.00
_cell.angle_beta   90.00
_cell.angle_gamma   90.00
#
_symmetry.space_group_name_H-M   'P 1'
#
loop_
_entity.id
_entity.type
_entity.pdbx_description
1 polymer ?
#
loop_
_entity_poly.entity_id
_entity_poly.type
_entity_poly.pdbx_seq_one_letter_code
_entity_poly.pdbx_strand_id
1 'polypeptide(L)'
;MRFSLQREVFLKPLAQVVNVVERRQTLPVLANLLVQVQGGLLSLTGTDLEVEMVSRVAVDDAEDGETTIPARKLFEIVRALPDGSRITISQSGERISLQAGRSRFTLSSLPSTDFPSLDDVDATERVQVPEAALKELIERTAFAMAQQDVRYYLNGLLFDLRESSLRCVATDGHRLALCESGLEGTGAQTKRQLIVPRKGVTALQRLLEGGDRILELEMGRGHLRVKRDDVTFTSKLIDGRFPDYEAVVPIGADKEVRIDRDVLRAALQRAAILSNEKYRGVRMEVSPGQLKISAHNPEQEEAQEEVEAETRVDDIAVGFNVGYVLDALDALKDEVVVLQLRDANSSALLREASNERCRHVIMP
;
A
#
# COMPACT_ATOMS: atom_id res chain seq x y z
N MET A 1 -36.52 1.54 2.23
CA MET A 1 -35.25 2.04 2.79
C MET A 1 -35.23 3.55 2.75
N ARG A 2 -34.92 4.18 3.89
CA ARG A 2 -34.71 5.62 4.00
C ARG A 2 -33.72 5.92 5.11
N PHE A 3 -32.90 6.98 4.97
CA PHE A 3 -32.02 7.48 6.00
C PHE A 3 -31.59 8.92 5.75
N SER A 4 -31.17 9.59 6.81
CA SER A 4 -30.63 10.96 6.77
C SER A 4 -29.33 11.06 7.55
N LEU A 5 -28.41 11.89 7.08
CA LEU A 5 -27.16 12.21 7.80
C LEU A 5 -26.55 13.52 7.29
N GLN A 6 -25.57 14.02 8.01
CA GLN A 6 -24.81 15.20 7.59
C GLN A 6 -23.81 14.83 6.49
N ARG A 7 -23.57 15.73 5.55
CA ARG A 7 -22.64 15.55 4.43
C ARG A 7 -21.24 15.11 4.91
N GLU A 8 -20.71 15.75 5.93
CA GLU A 8 -19.36 15.48 6.46
C GLU A 8 -19.27 14.06 7.04
N VAL A 9 -20.33 13.62 7.70
CA VAL A 9 -20.42 12.26 8.25
C VAL A 9 -20.51 11.22 7.15
N PHE A 10 -21.13 11.54 6.01
CA PHE A 10 -21.31 10.61 4.89
C PHE A 10 -20.09 10.56 3.97
N LEU A 11 -19.37 11.67 3.80
CA LEU A 11 -18.30 11.81 2.81
C LEU A 11 -17.14 10.85 3.07
N LYS A 12 -16.73 10.69 4.35
CA LYS A 12 -15.62 9.81 4.72
C LYS A 12 -15.90 8.34 4.39
N PRO A 13 -16.98 7.70 4.86
CA PRO A 13 -17.31 6.31 4.51
C PRO A 13 -17.49 6.10 3.00
N LEU A 14 -18.11 7.07 2.29
CA LEU A 14 -18.22 6.99 0.83
C LEU A 14 -16.85 7.00 0.14
N ALA A 15 -15.95 7.90 0.54
CA ALA A 15 -14.61 7.97 -0.02
C ALA A 15 -13.83 6.67 0.17
N GLN A 16 -13.98 6.02 1.32
CA GLN A 16 -13.34 4.73 1.60
C GLN A 16 -13.82 3.64 0.64
N VAL A 17 -15.12 3.45 0.51
CA VAL A 17 -15.69 2.35 -0.28
C VAL A 17 -15.59 2.58 -1.79
N VAL A 18 -15.65 3.83 -2.26
CA VAL A 18 -15.53 4.16 -3.69
C VAL A 18 -14.13 3.86 -4.23
N ASN A 19 -13.12 3.86 -3.37
CA ASN A 19 -11.73 3.59 -3.77
C ASN A 19 -11.50 2.16 -4.31
N VAL A 20 -12.36 1.20 -3.97
CA VAL A 20 -12.25 -0.18 -4.49
C VAL A 20 -13.13 -0.41 -5.72
N VAL A 21 -14.04 0.52 -6.05
CA VAL A 21 -14.90 0.44 -7.22
C VAL A 21 -14.14 0.86 -8.47
N GLU A 22 -13.95 -0.05 -9.41
CA GLU A 22 -13.30 0.23 -10.69
C GLU A 22 -14.18 1.03 -11.65
N ARG A 23 -13.53 1.76 -12.57
CA ARG A 23 -14.25 2.55 -13.59
C ARG A 23 -14.90 1.68 -14.67
N ARG A 24 -14.26 0.57 -15.02
CA ARG A 24 -14.74 -0.37 -16.03
C ARG A 24 -14.95 -1.71 -15.37
N GLN A 25 -16.21 -2.14 -15.35
CA GLN A 25 -16.62 -3.40 -14.76
C GLN A 25 -17.28 -4.27 -15.82
N THR A 26 -17.05 -5.58 -15.74
CA THR A 26 -17.72 -6.58 -16.56
C THR A 26 -19.16 -6.80 -16.10
N LEU A 27 -19.42 -6.67 -14.80
CA LEU A 27 -20.74 -6.76 -14.19
C LEU A 27 -21.21 -5.35 -13.80
N PRO A 28 -22.35 -4.85 -14.34
CA PRO A 28 -22.83 -3.50 -14.05
C PRO A 28 -23.02 -3.20 -12.56
N VAL A 29 -23.44 -4.18 -11.76
CA VAL A 29 -23.66 -4.01 -10.32
C VAL A 29 -22.39 -3.69 -9.55
N LEU A 30 -21.21 -4.06 -10.04
CA LEU A 30 -19.93 -3.73 -9.43
C LEU A 30 -19.55 -2.24 -9.55
N ALA A 31 -20.25 -1.48 -10.40
CA ALA A 31 -20.12 -0.02 -10.44
C ALA A 31 -20.97 0.67 -9.35
N ASN A 32 -21.81 -0.08 -8.66
CA ASN A 32 -22.64 0.39 -7.56
C ASN A 32 -22.01 0.05 -6.21
N LEU A 33 -22.48 0.72 -5.16
CA LEU A 33 -22.32 0.31 -3.77
C LEU A 33 -23.57 -0.47 -3.35
N LEU A 34 -23.39 -1.52 -2.58
CA LEU A 34 -24.47 -2.08 -1.77
C LEU A 34 -24.68 -1.16 -0.57
N VAL A 35 -25.91 -0.72 -0.39
CA VAL A 35 -26.33 0.21 0.66
C VAL A 35 -27.36 -0.51 1.52
N GLN A 36 -27.04 -0.73 2.78
CA GLN A 36 -27.89 -1.44 3.73
C GLN A 36 -28.12 -0.57 4.96
N VAL A 37 -29.38 -0.44 5.38
CA VAL A 37 -29.76 0.24 6.61
C VAL A 37 -30.43 -0.79 7.51
N GLN A 38 -29.90 -0.92 8.72
CA GLN A 38 -30.46 -1.81 9.74
C GLN A 38 -30.30 -1.20 11.12
N GLY A 39 -31.41 -1.00 11.82
CA GLY A 39 -31.39 -0.50 13.20
C GLY A 39 -30.67 0.83 13.38
N GLY A 40 -30.75 1.76 12.42
CA GLY A 40 -30.07 3.05 12.47
C GLY A 40 -28.58 3.01 12.10
N LEU A 41 -28.08 1.88 11.63
CA LEU A 41 -26.72 1.73 11.11
C LEU A 41 -26.77 1.60 9.58
N LEU A 42 -26.05 2.47 8.89
CA LEU A 42 -25.80 2.39 7.45
C LEU A 42 -24.51 1.62 7.20
N SER A 43 -24.58 0.58 6.40
CA SER A 43 -23.44 -0.13 5.83
C SER A 43 -23.31 0.15 4.34
N LEU A 44 -22.14 0.55 3.90
CA LEU A 44 -21.78 0.75 2.50
C LEU A 44 -20.74 -0.29 2.12
N THR A 45 -21.03 -1.08 1.08
CA THR A 45 -20.09 -2.09 0.57
C THR A 45 -19.73 -1.78 -0.87
N GLY A 46 -18.44 -1.72 -1.17
CA GLY A 46 -17.89 -1.66 -2.52
C GLY A 46 -16.97 -2.87 -2.74
N THR A 47 -17.03 -3.46 -3.93
CA THR A 47 -16.16 -4.59 -4.30
C THR A 47 -15.92 -4.63 -5.80
N ASP A 48 -14.83 -5.30 -6.17
CA ASP A 48 -14.48 -5.66 -7.55
C ASP A 48 -14.22 -7.17 -7.70
N LEU A 49 -14.66 -7.96 -6.72
CA LEU A 49 -14.47 -9.41 -6.58
C LEU A 49 -13.08 -9.85 -6.09
N GLU A 50 -12.11 -8.96 -6.05
CA GLU A 50 -10.78 -9.23 -5.49
C GLU A 50 -10.58 -8.53 -4.16
N VAL A 51 -11.12 -7.32 -4.06
CA VAL A 51 -11.08 -6.47 -2.87
C VAL A 51 -12.49 -6.06 -2.50
N GLU A 52 -12.80 -6.06 -1.21
CA GLU A 52 -14.06 -5.55 -0.66
C GLU A 52 -13.77 -4.55 0.45
N MET A 53 -14.53 -3.49 0.47
CA MET A 53 -14.51 -2.48 1.52
C MET A 53 -15.91 -2.28 2.06
N VAL A 54 -16.08 -2.45 3.37
CA VAL A 54 -17.34 -2.19 4.07
C VAL A 54 -17.12 -1.06 5.07
N SER A 55 -17.85 0.03 4.96
CA SER A 55 -17.82 1.12 5.92
C SER A 55 -19.18 1.30 6.57
N ARG A 56 -19.19 1.57 7.88
CA ARG A 56 -20.39 1.68 8.69
C ARG A 56 -20.47 3.03 9.37
N VAL A 57 -21.68 3.58 9.41
CA VAL A 57 -21.93 4.88 10.06
C VAL A 57 -23.36 4.91 10.59
N ALA A 58 -23.56 5.54 11.74
CA ALA A 58 -24.90 5.77 12.29
C ALA A 58 -25.65 6.81 11.46
N VAL A 59 -26.94 6.61 11.28
CA VAL A 59 -27.83 7.48 10.51
C VAL A 59 -29.09 7.81 11.29
N ASP A 60 -29.70 8.94 10.91
CA ASP A 60 -30.97 9.41 11.45
C ASP A 60 -32.13 9.01 10.51
N ASP A 61 -33.37 9.16 11.00
CA ASP A 61 -34.61 8.91 10.23
C ASP A 61 -34.57 7.57 9.45
N ALA A 62 -34.04 6.53 10.10
CA ALA A 62 -33.74 5.26 9.47
C ALA A 62 -34.98 4.38 9.29
N GLU A 63 -35.20 3.96 8.05
CA GLU A 63 -36.10 2.85 7.68
C GLU A 63 -35.24 1.73 7.09
N ASP A 64 -35.29 0.56 7.71
CA ASP A 64 -34.50 -0.59 7.31
C ASP A 64 -34.73 -0.98 5.84
N GLY A 65 -33.73 -1.57 5.22
CA GLY A 65 -33.77 -2.04 3.85
C GLY A 65 -32.43 -2.01 3.18
N GLU A 66 -32.39 -2.50 1.94
CA GLU A 66 -31.17 -2.55 1.15
C GLU A 66 -31.41 -2.25 -0.32
N THR A 67 -30.41 -1.72 -0.98
CA THR A 67 -30.42 -1.41 -2.40
C THR A 67 -29.00 -1.25 -2.93
N THR A 68 -28.84 -1.04 -4.23
CA THR A 68 -27.57 -0.61 -4.79
C THR A 68 -27.65 0.81 -5.34
N ILE A 69 -26.56 1.59 -5.22
CA ILE A 69 -26.50 2.97 -5.74
C ILE A 69 -25.20 3.15 -6.52
N PRO A 70 -25.25 3.81 -7.71
CA PRO A 70 -24.04 4.09 -8.49
C PRO A 70 -22.99 4.83 -7.69
N ALA A 71 -21.85 4.16 -7.42
CA ALA A 71 -20.84 4.57 -6.44
C ALA A 71 -20.27 5.96 -6.73
N ARG A 72 -19.77 6.17 -7.93
CA ARG A 72 -19.10 7.43 -8.31
C ARG A 72 -20.07 8.60 -8.39
N LYS A 73 -21.26 8.38 -8.94
CA LYS A 73 -22.29 9.43 -9.01
C LYS A 73 -22.70 9.86 -7.61
N LEU A 74 -22.95 8.92 -6.71
CA LEU A 74 -23.26 9.22 -5.32
C LEU A 74 -22.13 10.03 -4.66
N PHE A 75 -20.89 9.58 -4.79
CA PHE A 75 -19.75 10.26 -4.23
C PHE A 75 -19.55 11.69 -4.78
N GLU A 76 -19.65 11.87 -6.10
CA GLU A 76 -19.52 13.17 -6.76
C GLU A 76 -20.62 14.14 -6.32
N ILE A 77 -21.87 13.66 -6.21
CA ILE A 77 -22.99 14.47 -5.71
C ILE A 77 -22.71 14.92 -4.28
N VAL A 78 -22.42 13.98 -3.37
CA VAL A 78 -22.18 14.29 -1.95
C VAL A 78 -20.98 15.23 -1.79
N ARG A 79 -19.92 15.05 -2.55
CA ARG A 79 -18.74 15.90 -2.53
C ARG A 79 -19.04 17.33 -3.00
N ALA A 80 -19.93 17.48 -3.97
CA ALA A 80 -20.28 18.78 -4.55
C ALA A 80 -21.32 19.58 -3.72
N LEU A 81 -21.99 18.93 -2.77
CA LEU A 81 -22.95 19.63 -1.90
C LEU A 81 -22.23 20.62 -0.96
N PRO A 82 -22.88 21.72 -0.57
CA PRO A 82 -22.33 22.65 0.42
C PRO A 82 -22.05 21.98 1.76
N ASP A 83 -21.08 22.54 2.48
CA ASP A 83 -20.77 22.11 3.86
C ASP A 83 -21.99 22.28 4.79
N GLY A 84 -22.15 21.37 5.75
CA GLY A 84 -23.28 21.35 6.67
C GLY A 84 -24.60 20.91 6.04
N SER A 85 -24.60 20.41 4.80
CA SER A 85 -25.83 19.91 4.17
C SER A 85 -26.34 18.64 4.87
N ARG A 86 -27.63 18.63 5.26
CA ARG A 86 -28.31 17.39 5.65
C ARG A 86 -28.79 16.69 4.39
N ILE A 87 -28.37 15.44 4.23
CA ILE A 87 -28.70 14.59 3.09
C ILE A 87 -29.76 13.58 3.53
N THR A 88 -30.82 13.44 2.75
CA THR A 88 -31.81 12.39 2.90
C THR A 88 -31.81 11.53 1.65
N ILE A 89 -31.67 10.22 1.80
CA ILE A 89 -31.77 9.24 0.73
C ILE A 89 -32.97 8.35 0.99
N SER A 90 -33.75 8.10 -0.06
CA SER A 90 -34.91 7.21 -0.01
C SER A 90 -35.00 6.40 -1.31
N GLN A 91 -35.48 5.16 -1.19
CA GLN A 91 -35.73 4.27 -2.31
C GLN A 91 -37.20 4.17 -2.59
N SER A 92 -37.56 4.22 -3.88
CA SER A 92 -38.89 3.92 -4.39
C SER A 92 -38.78 3.08 -5.66
N GLY A 93 -39.06 1.78 -5.54
CA GLY A 93 -38.79 0.82 -6.61
C GLY A 93 -37.31 0.80 -7.00
N GLU A 94 -37.01 0.95 -8.29
CA GLU A 94 -35.65 1.00 -8.84
C GLU A 94 -35.04 2.42 -8.85
N ARG A 95 -35.64 3.36 -8.17
CA ARG A 95 -35.17 4.75 -8.13
C ARG A 95 -34.76 5.16 -6.72
N ILE A 96 -33.61 5.83 -6.68
CA ILE A 96 -33.08 6.42 -5.46
C ILE A 96 -33.23 7.93 -5.56
N SER A 97 -33.93 8.52 -4.60
CA SER A 97 -34.03 9.97 -4.44
C SER A 97 -33.02 10.42 -3.40
N LEU A 98 -32.16 11.38 -3.76
CA LEU A 98 -31.25 12.08 -2.85
C LEU A 98 -31.71 13.53 -2.78
N GLN A 99 -31.96 14.01 -1.57
CA GLN A 99 -32.36 15.39 -1.30
C GLN A 99 -31.39 16.03 -0.32
N ALA A 100 -30.96 17.27 -0.63
CA ALA A 100 -30.16 18.11 0.27
C ALA A 100 -30.59 19.57 0.09
N GLY A 101 -31.33 20.12 1.05
CA GLY A 101 -31.93 21.44 0.95
C GLY A 101 -32.86 21.56 -0.26
N ARG A 102 -32.50 22.42 -1.21
CA ARG A 102 -33.25 22.61 -2.47
C ARG A 102 -32.79 21.71 -3.60
N SER A 103 -31.68 21.01 -3.43
CA SER A 103 -31.13 20.11 -4.43
C SER A 103 -31.82 18.74 -4.38
N ARG A 104 -32.19 18.22 -5.54
CA ARG A 104 -32.80 16.90 -5.70
C ARG A 104 -32.14 16.16 -6.84
N PHE A 105 -31.78 14.91 -6.57
CA PHE A 105 -31.17 14.01 -7.54
C PHE A 105 -31.96 12.69 -7.56
N THR A 106 -32.08 12.11 -8.74
CA THR A 106 -32.68 10.78 -8.91
C THR A 106 -31.66 9.89 -9.60
N LEU A 107 -31.31 8.78 -8.96
CA LEU A 107 -30.39 7.77 -9.47
C LEU A 107 -31.16 6.47 -9.72
N SER A 108 -30.72 5.66 -10.68
CA SER A 108 -31.22 4.30 -10.87
C SER A 108 -30.48 3.34 -9.95
N SER A 109 -31.18 2.36 -9.41
CA SER A 109 -30.61 1.26 -8.64
C SER A 109 -30.65 -0.04 -9.45
N LEU A 110 -29.82 -0.99 -9.03
CA LEU A 110 -29.92 -2.39 -9.43
C LEU A 110 -30.30 -3.23 -8.20
N PRO A 111 -30.90 -4.41 -8.38
CA PRO A 111 -31.28 -5.26 -7.25
C PRO A 111 -30.09 -5.57 -6.35
N SER A 112 -30.28 -5.50 -5.04
CA SER A 112 -29.26 -5.87 -4.06
C SER A 112 -28.90 -7.35 -4.14
N THR A 113 -29.81 -8.19 -4.56
CA THR A 113 -29.61 -9.64 -4.78
C THR A 113 -28.56 -9.96 -5.84
N ASP A 114 -28.29 -9.03 -6.76
CA ASP A 114 -27.29 -9.19 -7.81
C ASP A 114 -25.90 -8.76 -7.35
N PHE A 115 -25.80 -8.11 -6.17
CA PHE A 115 -24.54 -7.64 -5.64
C PHE A 115 -23.76 -8.80 -5.02
N PRO A 116 -22.54 -9.11 -5.52
CA PRO A 116 -21.76 -10.22 -5.00
C PRO A 116 -21.15 -9.86 -3.65
N SER A 117 -21.06 -10.83 -2.75
CA SER A 117 -20.27 -10.76 -1.54
C SER A 117 -19.01 -11.61 -1.70
N LEU A 118 -17.93 -11.18 -1.08
CA LEU A 118 -16.77 -12.07 -0.88
C LEU A 118 -17.15 -13.15 0.14
N ASP A 119 -16.56 -14.33 -0.03
CA ASP A 119 -16.71 -15.43 0.93
C ASP A 119 -16.25 -15.00 2.31
N ASP A 120 -16.83 -15.59 3.35
CA ASP A 120 -16.36 -15.39 4.70
C ASP A 120 -14.91 -15.84 4.84
N VAL A 121 -14.13 -15.04 5.56
CA VAL A 121 -12.74 -15.38 5.84
C VAL A 121 -12.71 -16.49 6.89
N ASP A 122 -12.35 -17.70 6.46
CA ASP A 122 -12.00 -18.78 7.38
C ASP A 122 -10.65 -18.45 8.05
N ALA A 123 -10.72 -17.59 9.06
CA ALA A 123 -9.54 -17.05 9.72
C ALA A 123 -8.84 -18.15 10.55
N THR A 124 -7.64 -18.50 10.13
CA THR A 124 -6.78 -19.43 10.86
C THR A 124 -5.90 -18.75 11.89
N GLU A 125 -5.60 -17.46 11.69
CA GLU A 125 -4.86 -16.60 12.61
C GLU A 125 -5.54 -15.25 12.75
N ARG A 126 -5.49 -14.69 13.97
CA ARG A 126 -5.93 -13.34 14.30
C ARG A 126 -4.86 -12.65 15.09
N VAL A 127 -4.44 -11.46 14.62
CA VAL A 127 -3.42 -10.67 15.30
C VAL A 127 -3.86 -9.21 15.39
N GLN A 128 -3.43 -8.55 16.46
CA GLN A 128 -3.63 -7.13 16.65
C GLN A 128 -2.36 -6.37 16.21
N VAL A 129 -2.54 -5.36 15.39
CA VAL A 129 -1.44 -4.55 14.86
C VAL A 129 -1.78 -3.08 15.00
N PRO A 130 -0.88 -2.24 15.55
CA PRO A 130 -1.07 -0.79 15.53
C PRO A 130 -1.19 -0.28 14.08
N GLU A 131 -2.16 0.60 13.83
CA GLU A 131 -2.40 1.13 12.48
C GLU A 131 -1.16 1.83 11.90
N ALA A 132 -0.46 2.61 12.73
CA ALA A 132 0.78 3.26 12.34
C ALA A 132 1.88 2.26 11.92
N ALA A 133 1.99 1.13 12.63
CA ALA A 133 2.97 0.10 12.29
C ALA A 133 2.65 -0.58 10.96
N LEU A 134 1.38 -0.95 10.72
CA LEU A 134 0.97 -1.53 9.45
C LEU A 134 1.17 -0.56 8.28
N LYS A 135 0.81 0.70 8.47
CA LYS A 135 1.04 1.76 7.47
C LYS A 135 2.51 1.88 7.14
N GLU A 136 3.38 1.98 8.15
CA GLU A 136 4.83 2.07 7.95
C GLU A 136 5.39 0.87 7.20
N LEU A 137 5.00 -0.36 7.58
CA LEU A 137 5.44 -1.57 6.90
C LEU A 137 5.12 -1.54 5.40
N ILE A 138 3.90 -1.13 5.04
CA ILE A 138 3.46 -1.04 3.64
C ILE A 138 4.19 0.08 2.89
N GLU A 139 4.28 1.28 3.47
CA GLU A 139 4.94 2.44 2.83
C GLU A 139 6.42 2.17 2.54
N ARG A 140 7.08 1.43 3.43
CA ARG A 140 8.52 1.13 3.30
C ARG A 140 8.84 -0.05 2.38
N THR A 141 7.83 -0.77 1.86
CA THR A 141 8.07 -2.00 1.10
C THR A 141 7.30 -2.09 -0.21
N ALA A 142 6.09 -1.56 -0.28
CA ALA A 142 5.19 -1.78 -1.40
C ALA A 142 5.70 -1.28 -2.77
N PHE A 143 6.61 -0.31 -2.79
CA PHE A 143 7.20 0.22 -4.02
C PHE A 143 8.03 -0.84 -4.78
N ALA A 144 8.57 -1.85 -4.09
CA ALA A 144 9.38 -2.90 -4.67
C ALA A 144 8.57 -4.08 -5.25
N MET A 145 7.24 -4.07 -5.15
CA MET A 145 6.40 -5.08 -5.81
C MET A 145 6.56 -5.02 -7.32
N ALA A 146 6.60 -6.18 -7.98
CA ALA A 146 6.57 -6.27 -9.44
C ALA A 146 5.23 -5.76 -10.02
N GLN A 147 5.24 -5.40 -11.30
CA GLN A 147 4.05 -5.01 -12.07
C GLN A 147 3.93 -5.91 -13.29
N GLN A 148 2.84 -6.69 -13.36
CA GLN A 148 2.54 -7.56 -14.49
C GLN A 148 3.69 -8.53 -14.84
N ASP A 149 4.43 -8.98 -13.81
CA ASP A 149 5.45 -10.01 -13.97
C ASP A 149 4.78 -11.39 -14.18
N VAL A 150 5.36 -12.21 -15.04
CA VAL A 150 4.89 -13.58 -15.27
C VAL A 150 5.01 -14.44 -14.00
N ARG A 151 5.93 -14.11 -13.12
CA ARG A 151 6.04 -14.64 -11.76
C ARG A 151 4.98 -13.94 -10.89
N TYR A 152 3.71 -14.30 -11.06
CA TYR A 152 2.55 -13.61 -10.48
C TYR A 152 2.64 -13.41 -8.96
N TYR A 153 3.35 -14.28 -8.24
CA TYR A 153 3.58 -14.17 -6.81
C TYR A 153 4.46 -12.95 -6.42
N LEU A 154 5.17 -12.32 -7.36
CA LEU A 154 5.89 -11.07 -7.15
C LEU A 154 5.03 -9.81 -7.33
N ASN A 155 3.83 -9.96 -7.92
CA ASN A 155 2.89 -8.84 -8.12
C ASN A 155 2.12 -8.47 -6.85
N GLY A 156 2.60 -8.84 -5.69
CA GLY A 156 2.01 -8.59 -4.39
C GLY A 156 3.05 -8.33 -3.32
N LEU A 157 2.55 -8.00 -2.14
CA LEU A 157 3.32 -7.79 -0.92
C LEU A 157 3.19 -9.03 -0.03
N LEU A 158 4.31 -9.61 0.37
CA LEU A 158 4.35 -10.67 1.35
C LEU A 158 4.12 -10.10 2.74
N PHE A 159 3.14 -10.66 3.46
CA PHE A 159 2.95 -10.50 4.89
C PHE A 159 3.49 -11.79 5.55
N ASP A 160 4.62 -11.68 6.23
CA ASP A 160 5.27 -12.81 6.94
C ASP A 160 5.07 -12.63 8.44
N LEU A 161 4.02 -13.26 8.95
CA LEU A 161 3.70 -13.30 10.38
C LEU A 161 4.63 -14.28 11.08
N ARG A 162 5.25 -13.82 12.16
CA ARG A 162 6.11 -14.59 13.06
C ARG A 162 5.59 -14.51 14.49
N GLU A 163 6.14 -15.29 15.40
CA GLU A 163 5.67 -15.37 16.79
C GLU A 163 5.58 -14.00 17.49
N SER A 164 6.51 -13.09 17.20
CA SER A 164 6.60 -11.78 17.86
C SER A 164 6.73 -10.60 16.90
N SER A 165 6.55 -10.81 15.61
CA SER A 165 6.69 -9.75 14.61
C SER A 165 5.88 -10.00 13.35
N LEU A 166 5.61 -8.92 12.64
CA LEU A 166 5.10 -8.91 11.27
C LEU A 166 6.16 -8.29 10.37
N ARG A 167 6.50 -8.99 9.30
CA ARG A 167 7.33 -8.47 8.22
C ARG A 167 6.50 -8.24 6.98
N CYS A 168 6.79 -7.14 6.27
CA CYS A 168 6.35 -6.97 4.90
C CYS A 168 7.56 -7.07 3.97
N VAL A 169 7.42 -7.80 2.88
CA VAL A 169 8.49 -8.01 1.91
C VAL A 169 7.95 -7.90 0.48
N ALA A 170 8.65 -7.15 -0.36
CA ALA A 170 8.37 -7.05 -1.78
C ALA A 170 9.64 -7.17 -2.60
N THR A 171 9.55 -7.76 -3.79
CA THR A 171 10.64 -7.82 -4.76
C THR A 171 10.09 -7.92 -6.18
N ASP A 172 10.83 -7.38 -7.13
CA ASP A 172 10.60 -7.53 -8.58
C ASP A 172 11.69 -8.38 -9.26
N GLY A 173 12.61 -8.95 -8.46
CA GLY A 173 13.74 -9.74 -8.94
C GLY A 173 15.02 -8.93 -9.21
N HIS A 174 14.94 -7.59 -9.13
CA HIS A 174 16.09 -6.67 -9.28
C HIS A 174 16.39 -5.91 -7.98
N ARG A 175 15.41 -5.79 -7.13
CA ARG A 175 15.50 -5.18 -5.81
C ARG A 175 14.56 -5.88 -4.84
N LEU A 176 14.81 -5.72 -3.57
CA LEU A 176 13.97 -6.24 -2.50
C LEU A 176 13.85 -5.19 -1.39
N ALA A 177 12.64 -5.00 -0.91
CA ALA A 177 12.36 -4.19 0.28
C ALA A 177 11.78 -5.08 1.37
N LEU A 178 12.35 -5.02 2.55
CA LEU A 178 11.92 -5.73 3.75
C LEU A 178 11.80 -4.74 4.91
N CYS A 179 10.68 -4.77 5.62
CA CYS A 179 10.55 -4.04 6.88
C CYS A 179 9.81 -4.90 7.92
N GLU A 180 10.22 -4.79 9.18
CA GLU A 180 9.70 -5.59 10.28
C GLU A 180 9.21 -4.70 11.42
N SER A 181 8.09 -5.07 12.02
CA SER A 181 7.57 -4.45 13.24
C SER A 181 7.32 -5.53 14.29
N GLY A 182 7.76 -5.27 15.52
CA GLY A 182 7.43 -6.12 16.66
C GLY A 182 5.93 -6.11 16.94
N LEU A 183 5.40 -7.25 17.34
CA LEU A 183 4.02 -7.42 17.74
C LEU A 183 4.01 -7.91 19.19
N GLU A 184 3.90 -6.99 20.15
CA GLU A 184 3.81 -7.35 21.56
C GLU A 184 2.43 -7.92 21.89
N GLY A 185 2.39 -9.09 22.52
CA GLY A 185 1.16 -9.66 23.07
C GLY A 185 0.12 -10.13 22.04
N THR A 186 0.49 -10.34 20.80
CA THR A 186 -0.47 -10.64 19.72
C THR A 186 -0.97 -12.07 19.71
N GLY A 187 -0.31 -12.99 20.43
CA GLY A 187 -0.74 -14.39 20.52
C GLY A 187 -0.66 -15.17 19.19
N ALA A 188 0.12 -14.71 18.22
CA ALA A 188 0.37 -15.48 17.00
C ALA A 188 0.97 -16.85 17.38
N GLN A 189 0.25 -17.93 17.07
CA GLN A 189 0.67 -19.27 17.44
C GLN A 189 1.51 -19.96 16.36
N THR A 190 1.45 -19.45 15.13
CA THR A 190 2.13 -20.07 13.97
C THR A 190 2.75 -19.04 13.05
N LYS A 191 3.84 -19.44 12.40
CA LYS A 191 4.39 -18.67 11.28
C LYS A 191 3.44 -18.77 10.09
N ARG A 192 3.11 -17.63 9.50
CA ARG A 192 2.20 -17.56 8.37
C ARG A 192 2.68 -16.58 7.30
N GLN A 193 2.68 -17.03 6.06
CA GLN A 193 3.02 -16.19 4.91
C GLN A 193 1.80 -16.03 4.00
N LEU A 194 1.47 -14.79 3.66
CA LEU A 194 0.38 -14.41 2.79
C LEU A 194 0.88 -13.42 1.75
N ILE A 195 0.47 -13.58 0.49
CA ILE A 195 0.80 -12.62 -0.57
C ILE A 195 -0.45 -11.82 -0.90
N VAL A 196 -0.45 -10.55 -0.50
CA VAL A 196 -1.55 -9.61 -0.78
C VAL A 196 -1.32 -8.99 -2.15
N PRO A 197 -2.26 -9.09 -3.10
CA PRO A 197 -2.11 -8.51 -4.43
C PRO A 197 -1.88 -7.00 -4.37
N ARG A 198 -1.12 -6.45 -5.32
CA ARG A 198 -0.85 -5.00 -5.44
C ARG A 198 -2.10 -4.14 -5.26
N LYS A 199 -3.22 -4.55 -5.86
CA LYS A 199 -4.49 -3.84 -5.76
C LYS A 199 -5.00 -3.78 -4.31
N GLY A 200 -4.97 -4.91 -3.60
CA GLY A 200 -5.31 -4.98 -2.18
C GLY A 200 -4.39 -4.11 -1.33
N VAL A 201 -3.08 -4.16 -1.57
CA VAL A 201 -2.09 -3.32 -0.89
C VAL A 201 -2.38 -1.83 -1.12
N THR A 202 -2.65 -1.43 -2.36
CA THR A 202 -2.96 -0.03 -2.69
C THR A 202 -4.25 0.46 -2.02
N ALA A 203 -5.29 -0.38 -1.97
CA ALA A 203 -6.54 -0.05 -1.30
C ALA A 203 -6.33 0.06 0.22
N LEU A 204 -5.59 -0.87 0.81
CA LEU A 204 -5.26 -0.85 2.23
C LEU A 204 -4.40 0.37 2.59
N GLN A 205 -3.40 0.71 1.80
CA GLN A 205 -2.55 1.88 2.00
C GLN A 205 -3.36 3.20 2.03
N ARG A 206 -4.38 3.32 1.17
CA ARG A 206 -5.28 4.48 1.16
C ARG A 206 -6.22 4.53 2.38
N LEU A 207 -6.53 3.38 2.95
CA LEU A 207 -7.38 3.28 4.14
C LEU A 207 -6.64 3.68 5.41
N LEU A 208 -5.35 3.37 5.52
CA LEU A 208 -4.56 3.56 6.72
C LEU A 208 -4.22 5.05 6.95
N GLU A 209 -4.69 5.60 8.05
CA GLU A 209 -4.46 7.00 8.45
C GLU A 209 -3.18 7.15 9.29
N GLY A 210 -2.74 6.09 9.98
CA GLY A 210 -1.51 6.07 10.78
C GLY A 210 -1.67 6.65 12.19
N GLY A 211 -2.80 6.41 12.83
CA GLY A 211 -3.03 6.76 14.23
C GLY A 211 -2.68 5.64 15.22
N ASP A 212 -3.00 5.85 16.49
CA ASP A 212 -2.74 4.91 17.60
C ASP A 212 -3.77 3.77 17.69
N ARG A 213 -4.67 3.66 16.70
CA ARG A 213 -5.70 2.61 16.68
C ARG A 213 -5.07 1.24 16.52
N ILE A 214 -5.69 0.26 17.13
CA ILE A 214 -5.33 -1.14 16.95
C ILE A 214 -6.26 -1.75 15.89
N LEU A 215 -5.67 -2.35 14.88
CA LEU A 215 -6.36 -3.09 13.84
C LEU A 215 -6.36 -4.57 14.18
N GLU A 216 -7.45 -5.27 13.86
CA GLU A 216 -7.49 -6.72 13.87
C GLU A 216 -7.22 -7.23 12.45
N LEU A 217 -6.17 -8.03 12.28
CA LEU A 217 -5.86 -8.74 11.05
C LEU A 217 -6.33 -10.19 11.19
N GLU A 218 -7.27 -10.58 10.35
CA GLU A 218 -7.72 -11.97 10.19
C GLU A 218 -7.07 -12.56 8.95
N MET A 219 -6.28 -13.59 9.14
CA MET A 219 -5.54 -14.28 8.08
C MET A 219 -6.20 -15.63 7.79
N GLY A 220 -6.84 -15.76 6.63
CA GLY A 220 -7.43 -16.97 6.13
C GLY A 220 -6.55 -17.67 5.09
N ARG A 221 -7.05 -18.77 4.52
CA ARG A 221 -6.34 -19.50 3.45
C ARG A 221 -6.30 -18.72 2.14
N GLY A 222 -7.39 -18.06 1.79
CA GLY A 222 -7.56 -17.34 0.54
C GLY A 222 -7.76 -15.84 0.67
N HIS A 223 -7.85 -15.32 1.89
CA HIS A 223 -8.19 -13.93 2.15
C HIS A 223 -7.41 -13.36 3.33
N LEU A 224 -7.12 -12.06 3.25
CA LEU A 224 -6.73 -11.21 4.37
C LEU A 224 -7.88 -10.26 4.65
N ARG A 225 -8.31 -10.18 5.93
CA ARG A 225 -9.27 -9.18 6.39
C ARG A 225 -8.62 -8.26 7.42
N VAL A 226 -8.80 -6.98 7.27
CA VAL A 226 -8.35 -5.96 8.22
C VAL A 226 -9.58 -5.24 8.75
N LYS A 227 -9.76 -5.26 10.06
CA LYS A 227 -10.88 -4.63 10.74
C LYS A 227 -10.42 -3.43 11.55
N ARG A 228 -11.18 -2.38 11.43
CA ARG A 228 -11.18 -1.21 12.28
C ARG A 228 -12.63 -0.98 12.73
N ASP A 229 -12.88 -0.22 13.78
CA ASP A 229 -14.22 -0.05 14.35
C ASP A 229 -15.31 0.27 13.31
N ASP A 230 -14.99 1.14 12.36
CA ASP A 230 -15.91 1.67 11.34
C ASP A 230 -15.75 1.03 9.96
N VAL A 231 -14.66 0.30 9.71
CA VAL A 231 -14.30 -0.21 8.38
C VAL A 231 -13.80 -1.65 8.44
N THR A 232 -14.25 -2.43 7.47
CA THR A 232 -13.74 -3.79 7.20
C THR A 232 -13.19 -3.81 5.77
N PHE A 233 -11.92 -4.11 5.64
CA PHE A 233 -11.24 -4.35 4.38
C PHE A 233 -11.02 -5.85 4.21
N THR A 234 -11.29 -6.40 3.03
CA THR A 234 -11.00 -7.80 2.70
C THR A 234 -10.34 -7.86 1.33
N SER A 235 -9.25 -8.62 1.22
CA SER A 235 -8.56 -8.87 -0.05
C SER A 235 -8.38 -10.36 -0.27
N LYS A 236 -8.66 -10.84 -1.48
CA LYS A 236 -8.17 -12.15 -1.94
C LYS A 236 -6.65 -12.15 -1.92
N LEU A 237 -6.08 -13.33 -1.70
CA LEU A 237 -4.63 -13.55 -1.69
C LEU A 237 -4.17 -14.13 -3.04
N ILE A 238 -2.91 -13.89 -3.37
CA ILE A 238 -2.24 -14.60 -4.45
C ILE A 238 -1.90 -16.01 -3.96
N ASP A 239 -2.41 -17.02 -4.66
CA ASP A 239 -2.04 -18.41 -4.39
C ASP A 239 -0.66 -18.68 -5.00
N GLY A 240 0.32 -18.93 -4.15
CA GLY A 240 1.70 -19.13 -4.56
C GLY A 240 2.67 -19.13 -3.38
N ARG A 241 3.91 -19.47 -3.68
CA ARG A 241 5.00 -19.42 -2.72
C ARG A 241 5.92 -18.25 -3.03
N PHE A 242 6.07 -17.34 -2.06
CA PHE A 242 7.05 -16.26 -2.17
C PHE A 242 8.47 -16.83 -2.13
N PRO A 243 9.43 -16.26 -2.88
CA PRO A 243 10.82 -16.72 -2.86
C PRO A 243 11.43 -16.64 -1.45
N ASP A 244 12.47 -17.42 -1.23
CA ASP A 244 13.27 -17.32 -0.01
C ASP A 244 14.04 -15.98 -0.01
N TYR A 245 13.38 -14.96 0.52
CA TYR A 245 13.91 -13.60 0.55
C TYR A 245 15.06 -13.45 1.56
N GLU A 246 15.14 -14.30 2.57
CA GLU A 246 16.24 -14.24 3.55
C GLU A 246 17.58 -14.61 2.91
N ALA A 247 17.57 -15.51 1.94
CA ALA A 247 18.75 -15.87 1.16
C ALA A 247 19.26 -14.74 0.23
N VAL A 248 18.41 -13.76 -0.10
CA VAL A 248 18.74 -12.63 -0.98
C VAL A 248 19.41 -11.49 -0.19
N VAL A 249 19.13 -11.37 1.11
CA VAL A 249 19.76 -10.34 1.96
C VAL A 249 21.26 -10.63 2.07
N PRO A 250 22.15 -9.69 1.68
CA PRO A 250 23.59 -9.94 1.67
C PRO A 250 24.13 -10.28 3.05
N ILE A 251 24.85 -11.39 3.13
CA ILE A 251 25.59 -11.80 4.33
C ILE A 251 27.06 -11.41 4.11
N GLY A 252 27.70 -10.81 5.13
CA GLY A 252 29.11 -10.42 5.06
C GLY A 252 29.40 -9.19 4.18
N ALA A 253 28.41 -8.34 4.00
CA ALA A 253 28.60 -7.01 3.42
C ALA A 253 29.21 -6.10 4.50
N ASP A 254 30.54 -6.18 4.66
CA ASP A 254 31.31 -5.54 5.72
C ASP A 254 31.81 -4.13 5.37
N LYS A 255 31.64 -3.73 4.11
CA LYS A 255 32.05 -2.40 3.62
C LYS A 255 30.91 -1.41 3.82
N GLU A 256 30.96 -0.65 4.91
CA GLU A 256 29.96 0.35 5.26
C GLU A 256 30.31 1.75 4.75
N VAL A 257 29.31 2.39 4.17
CA VAL A 257 29.38 3.79 3.71
C VAL A 257 28.19 4.52 4.33
N ARG A 258 28.47 5.47 5.24
CA ARG A 258 27.44 6.29 5.89
C ARG A 258 27.34 7.62 5.19
N ILE A 259 26.15 8.00 4.78
CA ILE A 259 25.94 9.17 3.91
C ILE A 259 24.67 9.88 4.37
N ASP A 260 24.68 11.22 4.30
CA ASP A 260 23.46 11.99 4.41
C ASP A 260 22.49 11.59 3.29
N ARG A 261 21.28 11.19 3.70
CA ARG A 261 20.24 10.68 2.79
C ARG A 261 19.83 11.69 1.73
N ASP A 262 19.59 12.93 2.13
CA ASP A 262 19.05 13.96 1.24
C ASP A 262 20.12 14.47 0.29
N VAL A 263 21.38 14.54 0.74
CA VAL A 263 22.54 14.85 -0.11
C VAL A 263 22.76 13.77 -1.16
N LEU A 264 22.74 12.50 -0.76
CA LEU A 264 22.87 11.37 -1.68
C LEU A 264 21.72 11.35 -2.70
N ARG A 265 20.49 11.53 -2.22
CA ARG A 265 19.29 11.56 -3.05
C ARG A 265 19.37 12.66 -4.10
N ALA A 266 19.73 13.87 -3.71
CA ALA A 266 19.85 15.01 -4.62
C ALA A 266 20.96 14.80 -5.68
N ALA A 267 22.10 14.23 -5.29
CA ALA A 267 23.20 13.91 -6.21
C ALA A 267 22.77 12.84 -7.24
N LEU A 268 22.09 11.76 -6.79
CA LEU A 268 21.55 10.73 -7.67
C LEU A 268 20.49 11.28 -8.63
N GLN A 269 19.61 12.18 -8.17
CA GLN A 269 18.61 12.81 -9.03
C GLN A 269 19.25 13.66 -10.15
N ARG A 270 20.32 14.39 -9.85
CA ARG A 270 21.04 15.15 -10.86
C ARG A 270 21.79 14.24 -11.85
N ALA A 271 22.51 13.23 -11.34
CA ALA A 271 23.18 12.25 -12.19
C ALA A 271 22.22 11.48 -13.10
N ALA A 272 21.02 11.18 -12.62
CA ALA A 272 19.99 10.46 -13.36
C ALA A 272 19.54 11.18 -14.63
N ILE A 273 19.70 12.53 -14.72
CA ILE A 273 19.31 13.33 -15.87
C ILE A 273 20.07 12.89 -17.14
N LEU A 274 21.34 12.51 -16.99
CA LEU A 274 22.20 12.06 -18.08
C LEU A 274 22.45 10.54 -18.06
N SER A 275 21.63 9.79 -17.34
CA SER A 275 21.66 8.32 -17.40
C SER A 275 20.95 7.82 -18.65
N ASN A 276 21.32 6.62 -19.12
CA ASN A 276 20.61 5.95 -20.20
C ASN A 276 19.13 5.78 -19.85
N GLU A 277 18.22 6.22 -20.73
CA GLU A 277 16.76 6.20 -20.48
C GLU A 277 16.20 4.79 -20.21
N LYS A 278 16.76 3.78 -20.87
CA LYS A 278 16.27 2.39 -20.77
C LYS A 278 16.79 1.67 -19.53
N TYR A 279 18.08 1.81 -19.25
CA TYR A 279 18.74 1.04 -18.17
C TYR A 279 18.90 1.85 -16.90
N ARG A 280 18.85 3.19 -17.00
CA ARG A 280 18.99 4.13 -15.88
C ARG A 280 20.19 3.83 -14.99
N GLY A 281 21.29 3.39 -15.60
CA GLY A 281 22.50 2.99 -14.88
C GLY A 281 23.28 4.18 -14.35
N VAL A 282 23.70 4.09 -13.11
CA VAL A 282 24.70 4.96 -12.49
C VAL A 282 25.83 4.11 -11.92
N ARG A 283 27.06 4.61 -12.00
CA ARG A 283 28.22 3.99 -11.37
C ARG A 283 28.52 4.74 -10.07
N MET A 284 28.60 4.00 -8.99
CA MET A 284 28.94 4.49 -7.67
C MET A 284 30.34 3.99 -7.30
N GLU A 285 31.27 4.90 -7.08
CA GLU A 285 32.67 4.60 -6.71
C GLU A 285 32.90 5.12 -5.30
N VAL A 286 33.18 4.20 -4.39
CA VAL A 286 33.48 4.48 -2.98
C VAL A 286 34.99 4.53 -2.79
N SER A 287 35.47 5.55 -2.14
CA SER A 287 36.85 5.69 -1.67
C SER A 287 36.84 6.31 -0.26
N PRO A 288 37.95 6.27 0.49
CA PRO A 288 37.98 6.82 1.84
C PRO A 288 37.46 8.25 1.92
N GLY A 289 36.38 8.47 2.69
CA GLY A 289 35.74 9.78 2.91
C GLY A 289 34.83 10.26 1.80
N GLN A 290 34.64 9.52 0.71
CA GLN A 290 33.96 10.03 -0.48
C GLN A 290 33.16 8.95 -1.25
N LEU A 291 32.03 9.36 -1.81
CA LEU A 291 31.29 8.63 -2.82
C LEU A 291 31.20 9.46 -4.11
N LYS A 292 31.72 8.92 -5.20
CA LYS A 292 31.58 9.50 -6.53
C LYS A 292 30.47 8.78 -7.29
N ILE A 293 29.59 9.54 -7.94
CA ILE A 293 28.49 9.04 -8.75
C ILE A 293 28.71 9.52 -10.18
N SER A 294 28.70 8.61 -11.14
CA SER A 294 28.79 8.97 -12.57
C SER A 294 27.69 8.29 -13.38
N ALA A 295 27.21 8.99 -14.39
CA ALA A 295 26.26 8.49 -15.35
C ALA A 295 26.67 8.95 -16.77
N HIS A 296 26.33 8.16 -17.78
CA HIS A 296 26.51 8.52 -19.18
C HIS A 296 25.35 7.97 -20.02
N ASN A 297 25.07 8.64 -21.12
CA ASN A 297 24.07 8.24 -22.08
C ASN A 297 24.70 7.84 -23.43
N PRO A 298 23.91 7.28 -24.37
CA PRO A 298 24.41 6.93 -25.70
C PRO A 298 24.91 8.12 -26.54
N GLU A 299 24.46 9.33 -26.23
CA GLU A 299 24.85 10.60 -26.85
C GLU A 299 26.23 11.10 -26.38
N GLN A 300 26.91 10.32 -25.51
CA GLN A 300 28.20 10.64 -24.91
C GLN A 300 28.17 11.84 -23.96
N GLU A 301 27.01 12.16 -23.42
CA GLU A 301 26.88 13.12 -22.33
C GLU A 301 27.18 12.44 -20.99
N GLU A 302 27.80 13.16 -20.07
CA GLU A 302 28.25 12.63 -18.79
C GLU A 302 27.81 13.51 -17.63
N ALA A 303 27.42 12.88 -16.53
CA ALA A 303 27.24 13.52 -15.23
C ALA A 303 28.23 12.94 -14.22
N GLN A 304 28.77 13.80 -13.39
CA GLN A 304 29.61 13.41 -12.28
C GLN A 304 29.24 14.22 -11.04
N GLU A 305 29.01 13.52 -9.94
CA GLU A 305 28.70 14.07 -8.63
C GLU A 305 29.65 13.48 -7.59
N GLU A 306 30.00 14.28 -6.59
CA GLU A 306 30.81 13.85 -5.46
C GLU A 306 30.09 14.18 -4.17
N VAL A 307 29.99 13.20 -3.28
CA VAL A 307 29.29 13.29 -2.00
C VAL A 307 30.26 12.88 -0.88
N GLU A 308 30.35 13.68 0.16
CA GLU A 308 31.08 13.30 1.37
C GLU A 308 30.42 12.08 2.02
N ALA A 309 31.22 11.11 2.44
CA ALA A 309 30.76 9.90 3.06
C ALA A 309 31.68 9.48 4.20
N GLU A 310 31.12 9.08 5.30
CA GLU A 310 31.89 8.45 6.38
C GLU A 310 32.13 6.98 6.02
N THR A 311 33.34 6.72 5.52
CA THR A 311 33.76 5.37 5.12
C THR A 311 35.28 5.23 5.18
N ARG A 312 35.74 4.01 5.46
CA ARG A 312 37.13 3.59 5.40
C ARG A 312 37.39 2.53 4.32
N VAL A 313 36.36 2.33 3.47
CA VAL A 313 36.41 1.32 2.41
C VAL A 313 37.44 1.72 1.37
N ASP A 314 38.29 0.77 0.97
CA ASP A 314 39.15 0.91 -0.18
C ASP A 314 38.34 1.01 -1.47
N ASP A 315 38.95 1.47 -2.55
CA ASP A 315 38.26 1.74 -3.81
C ASP A 315 37.43 0.55 -4.30
N ILE A 316 36.13 0.77 -4.38
CA ILE A 316 35.14 -0.17 -4.93
C ILE A 316 34.18 0.59 -5.82
N ALA A 317 33.86 0.02 -6.98
CA ALA A 317 32.92 0.59 -7.92
C ALA A 317 31.81 -0.42 -8.24
N VAL A 318 30.56 0.03 -8.14
CA VAL A 318 29.36 -0.79 -8.42
C VAL A 318 28.39 0.01 -9.29
N GLY A 319 27.78 -0.66 -10.28
CA GLY A 319 26.71 -0.07 -11.09
C GLY A 319 25.35 -0.40 -10.52
N PHE A 320 24.44 0.56 -10.51
CA PHE A 320 23.05 0.35 -10.08
C PHE A 320 22.06 1.05 -11.01
N ASN A 321 20.85 0.57 -11.06
CA ASN A 321 19.74 1.35 -11.59
C ASN A 321 19.41 2.47 -10.58
N VAL A 322 19.57 3.71 -11.01
CA VAL A 322 19.36 4.89 -10.16
C VAL A 322 17.95 4.97 -9.57
N GLY A 323 16.94 4.53 -10.34
CA GLY A 323 15.55 4.52 -9.86
C GLY A 323 15.36 3.60 -8.65
N TYR A 324 16.03 2.45 -8.62
CA TYR A 324 15.94 1.54 -7.48
C TYR A 324 16.60 2.10 -6.22
N VAL A 325 17.71 2.81 -6.38
CA VAL A 325 18.37 3.47 -5.25
C VAL A 325 17.52 4.62 -4.71
N LEU A 326 16.95 5.44 -5.62
CA LEU A 326 16.08 6.56 -5.25
C LEU A 326 14.81 6.09 -4.51
N ASP A 327 14.15 5.05 -5.02
CA ASP A 327 12.95 4.51 -4.38
C ASP A 327 13.26 3.97 -2.96
N ALA A 328 14.42 3.34 -2.77
CA ALA A 328 14.86 2.88 -1.47
C ALA A 328 15.14 4.06 -0.52
N LEU A 329 15.82 5.12 -1.00
CA LEU A 329 16.07 6.33 -0.22
C LEU A 329 14.78 7.06 0.18
N ASP A 330 13.78 7.11 -0.72
CA ASP A 330 12.48 7.70 -0.43
C ASP A 330 11.69 6.94 0.66
N ALA A 331 11.94 5.64 0.80
CA ALA A 331 11.33 4.81 1.83
C ALA A 331 12.03 4.89 3.19
N LEU A 332 13.26 5.37 3.27
CA LEU A 332 14.02 5.56 4.51
C LEU A 332 13.71 6.94 5.11
N LYS A 333 13.74 7.05 6.44
CA LYS A 333 13.38 8.28 7.17
C LYS A 333 14.55 8.94 7.89
N ASP A 334 15.59 8.17 8.24
CA ASP A 334 16.75 8.71 8.93
C ASP A 334 17.48 9.74 8.06
N GLU A 335 18.09 10.72 8.70
CA GLU A 335 18.97 11.70 8.07
C GLU A 335 20.20 11.01 7.47
N VAL A 336 20.74 10.00 8.16
CA VAL A 336 21.90 9.21 7.72
C VAL A 336 21.48 7.81 7.33
N VAL A 337 21.88 7.39 6.13
CA VAL A 337 21.69 6.02 5.62
C VAL A 337 23.04 5.29 5.56
N VAL A 338 22.97 3.98 5.64
CA VAL A 338 24.12 3.08 5.55
C VAL A 338 23.99 2.24 4.29
N LEU A 339 24.94 2.41 3.38
CA LEU A 339 25.12 1.53 2.23
C LEU A 339 26.17 0.48 2.59
N GLN A 340 25.79 -0.79 2.55
CA GLN A 340 26.68 -1.91 2.81
C GLN A 340 26.99 -2.66 1.51
N LEU A 341 28.27 -2.84 1.24
CA LEU A 341 28.78 -3.50 0.03
C LEU A 341 29.68 -4.67 0.44
N ARG A 342 29.76 -5.69 -0.41
CA ARG A 342 30.71 -6.78 -0.29
C ARG A 342 31.77 -6.68 -1.39
N ASP A 343 31.31 -6.69 -2.63
CA ASP A 343 32.15 -6.60 -3.84
C ASP A 343 31.38 -5.95 -4.99
N ALA A 344 32.01 -5.74 -6.13
CA ALA A 344 31.46 -5.05 -7.29
C ALA A 344 30.29 -5.78 -7.97
N ASN A 345 30.10 -7.08 -7.72
CA ASN A 345 29.11 -7.92 -8.39
C ASN A 345 28.03 -8.44 -7.44
N SER A 346 28.12 -8.10 -6.17
CA SER A 346 27.17 -8.52 -5.14
C SER A 346 26.12 -7.44 -4.90
N SER A 347 24.93 -7.87 -4.48
CA SER A 347 23.85 -6.96 -4.09
C SER A 347 24.29 -6.03 -2.96
N ALA A 348 23.87 -4.78 -3.03
CA ALA A 348 24.04 -3.82 -1.97
C ALA A 348 22.87 -3.87 -0.98
N LEU A 349 23.15 -3.57 0.28
CA LEU A 349 22.12 -3.37 1.30
C LEU A 349 22.10 -1.90 1.70
N LEU A 350 20.92 -1.28 1.62
CA LEU A 350 20.69 0.09 2.07
C LEU A 350 19.71 0.06 3.25
N ARG A 351 20.07 0.75 4.35
CA ARG A 351 19.28 0.79 5.58
C ARG A 351 19.42 2.12 6.32
N GLU A 352 18.60 2.31 7.33
CA GLU A 352 18.74 3.42 8.27
C GLU A 352 19.96 3.21 9.18
N ALA A 353 20.58 4.32 9.61
CA ALA A 353 21.70 4.26 10.53
C ALA A 353 21.28 3.91 11.97
N SER A 354 20.06 4.31 12.36
CA SER A 354 19.53 4.14 13.71
C SER A 354 18.98 2.73 13.98
N ASN A 355 18.56 2.01 12.95
CA ASN A 355 17.95 0.69 13.10
C ASN A 355 18.07 -0.18 11.84
N GLU A 356 17.89 -1.49 12.02
CA GLU A 356 17.96 -2.48 10.95
C GLU A 356 16.60 -3.10 10.61
N ARG A 357 15.51 -2.54 11.10
CA ARG A 357 14.16 -3.07 10.88
C ARG A 357 13.76 -3.04 9.42
N CYS A 358 14.18 -2.00 8.71
CA CYS A 358 13.90 -1.86 7.28
C CYS A 358 15.19 -1.97 6.48
N ARG A 359 15.22 -2.89 5.55
CA ARG A 359 16.38 -3.25 4.74
C ARG A 359 15.97 -3.29 3.26
N HIS A 360 16.76 -2.62 2.44
CA HIS A 360 16.55 -2.56 1.01
C HIS A 360 17.75 -3.17 0.29
N VAL A 361 17.52 -4.21 -0.49
CA VAL A 361 18.55 -4.87 -1.29
C VAL A 361 18.42 -4.41 -2.73
N ILE A 362 19.54 -4.00 -3.33
CA ILE A 362 19.60 -3.53 -4.72
C ILE A 362 20.63 -4.38 -5.45
N MET A 363 20.20 -5.02 -6.53
CA MET A 363 21.10 -5.81 -7.38
C MET A 363 21.87 -4.90 -8.33
N PRO A 364 23.15 -5.18 -8.57
CA PRO A 364 23.97 -4.42 -9.51
C PRO A 364 23.59 -4.63 -10.96
#